data_1ce83879a2cc624054d633ecf0466324
#
_entry.id   1ce83879a2cc624054d633ecf0466324
#
_cell.length_a   1.000
_cell.length_b   1.000
_cell.length_c   1.000
_cell.angle_alpha   90.00
_cell.angle_beta   90.00
_cell.angle_gamma   90.00
#
_symmetry.space_group_name_H-M   'P 1'
#
loop_
_entity.id
_entity.type
_entity.pdbx_description
1 polymer ?
#
loop_
_entity_poly.entity_id
_entity_poly.type
_entity_poly.pdbx_seq_one_letter_code
_entity_poly.pdbx_strand_id
1 'polypeptide(L)'
;YNRIVWNNIEYINFKKDESEFNSEEYLINSLNPQTGFGFCHMKLFNKKTINNVRFNQKLQVGEDALFNEEISLNITKAIYIGKQLYNYRVNEKSVVRKFDANYVDKYLKAIQVNKMFVMQNYGEEQNIKINYYNYVAYHVLLIAVNYCNHAENIEKNNDSLKKVCNIEEFKEGIRKSNYKNISLTRKITLFTIKHKM
;
A
#
# COMPACT_ATOMS: atom_id res chain seq x y z
N TYR A 1 0.97 -3.08 16.87
CA TYR A 1 0.45 -2.07 15.96
C TYR A 1 0.25 -0.74 16.66
N ASN A 2 -0.05 0.34 15.94
CA ASN A 2 0.05 1.70 16.42
C ASN A 2 -1.14 2.17 17.21
N ARG A 3 -0.84 2.98 18.22
CA ARG A 3 -1.77 3.95 18.75
C ARG A 3 -1.61 5.23 17.93
N ILE A 4 -2.63 5.63 17.20
CA ILE A 4 -2.71 6.93 16.55
C ILE A 4 -3.62 7.80 17.40
N VAL A 5 -3.09 8.88 17.92
CA VAL A 5 -3.90 9.88 18.65
C VAL A 5 -4.07 11.08 17.73
N TRP A 6 -5.30 11.37 17.34
CA TRP A 6 -5.67 12.53 16.55
C TRP A 6 -6.82 13.26 17.23
N ASN A 7 -6.64 14.53 17.55
CA ASN A 7 -7.67 15.33 18.22
C ASN A 7 -8.29 14.62 19.44
N ASN A 8 -7.45 14.00 20.28
CA ASN A 8 -7.85 13.20 21.44
C ASN A 8 -8.64 11.92 21.11
N ILE A 9 -8.70 11.50 19.85
CA ILE A 9 -9.29 10.23 19.44
C ILE A 9 -8.18 9.20 19.31
N GLU A 10 -8.35 8.07 19.98
CA GLU A 10 -7.43 6.94 19.91
C GLU A 10 -7.88 5.97 18.83
N TYR A 11 -7.01 5.71 17.85
CA TYR A 11 -7.22 4.69 16.83
C TYR A 11 -6.30 3.52 17.13
N ILE A 12 -6.89 2.35 17.42
CA ILE A 12 -6.17 1.11 17.63
C ILE A 12 -6.50 0.19 16.48
N ASN A 13 -5.50 -0.14 15.69
CA ASN A 13 -5.65 -1.05 14.56
C ASN A 13 -4.62 -2.19 14.67
N PHE A 14 -4.93 -3.22 15.45
CA PHE A 14 -4.07 -4.40 15.56
C PHE A 14 -4.89 -5.66 15.89
N LYS A 15 -4.34 -6.80 15.53
CA LYS A 15 -4.78 -8.08 16.10
C LYS A 15 -4.29 -8.14 17.54
N LYS A 16 -5.12 -8.64 18.45
CA LYS A 16 -4.73 -8.82 19.85
C LYS A 16 -3.77 -10.00 20.04
N ASP A 17 -3.84 -10.98 19.14
CA ASP A 17 -3.13 -12.24 19.29
C ASP A 17 -1.77 -12.21 18.58
N GLU A 18 -0.77 -12.84 19.18
CA GLU A 18 0.52 -13.11 18.54
C GLU A 18 0.29 -14.05 17.36
N SER A 19 1.03 -13.84 16.28
CA SER A 19 0.93 -14.63 15.07
C SER A 19 2.30 -14.83 14.45
N GLU A 20 2.52 -16.01 13.91
CA GLU A 20 3.70 -16.31 13.10
C GLU A 20 3.33 -16.26 11.63
N PHE A 21 4.27 -15.82 10.80
CA PHE A 21 4.13 -15.75 9.34
C PHE A 21 5.35 -16.38 8.69
N ASN A 22 5.12 -17.18 7.67
CA ASN A 22 6.16 -17.55 6.71
C ASN A 22 6.41 -16.40 5.70
N SER A 23 7.30 -16.62 4.74
CA SER A 23 7.66 -15.67 3.69
C SER A 23 6.45 -15.19 2.87
N GLU A 24 5.63 -16.11 2.40
CA GLU A 24 4.44 -15.82 1.58
C GLU A 24 3.42 -15.01 2.37
N GLU A 25 3.08 -15.45 3.57
CA GLU A 25 2.14 -14.75 4.46
C GLU A 25 2.64 -13.34 4.82
N TYR A 26 3.95 -13.20 5.06
CA TYR A 26 4.55 -11.89 5.30
C TYR A 26 4.39 -10.97 4.09
N LEU A 27 4.68 -11.45 2.88
CA LEU A 27 4.52 -10.69 1.65
C LEU A 27 3.06 -10.29 1.42
N ILE A 28 2.11 -11.22 1.55
CA ILE A 28 0.68 -10.95 1.40
C ILE A 28 0.21 -9.88 2.38
N ASN A 29 0.65 -9.95 3.64
CA ASN A 29 0.32 -8.93 4.63
C ASN A 29 0.99 -7.58 4.31
N SER A 30 2.18 -7.57 3.73
CA SER A 30 2.88 -6.35 3.30
C SER A 30 2.20 -5.69 2.11
N LEU A 31 1.66 -6.46 1.18
CA LEU A 31 0.85 -6.00 0.06
C LEU A 31 -0.56 -5.53 0.47
N ASN A 32 -0.98 -5.78 1.71
CA ASN A 32 -2.28 -5.31 2.19
C ASN A 32 -2.13 -3.97 2.93
N PRO A 33 -2.45 -2.83 2.28
CA PRO A 33 -2.23 -1.52 2.87
C PRO A 33 -3.10 -1.23 4.11
N GLN A 34 -4.13 -2.05 4.35
CA GLN A 34 -4.97 -1.91 5.54
C GLN A 34 -4.34 -2.51 6.80
N THR A 35 -3.35 -3.39 6.66
CA THR A 35 -2.67 -4.01 7.80
C THR A 35 -1.55 -3.13 8.36
N GLY A 36 -1.01 -2.21 7.55
CA GLY A 36 0.19 -1.43 7.85
C GLY A 36 1.50 -2.24 7.83
N PHE A 37 1.46 -3.49 7.42
CA PHE A 37 2.67 -4.31 7.27
C PHE A 37 3.59 -3.84 6.15
N GLY A 38 3.09 -3.05 5.20
CA GLY A 38 3.91 -2.42 4.15
C GLY A 38 4.87 -1.35 4.67
N PHE A 39 4.67 -0.81 5.89
CA PHE A 39 5.58 0.18 6.46
C PHE A 39 6.77 -0.49 7.15
N CYS A 40 7.94 0.18 7.12
CA CYS A 40 9.16 -0.29 7.79
C CYS A 40 9.20 0.06 9.27
N HIS A 41 8.52 1.14 9.69
CA HIS A 41 8.38 1.45 11.10
C HIS A 41 7.56 0.36 11.82
N MET A 42 7.71 0.22 13.14
CA MET A 42 7.12 -0.84 13.96
C MET A 42 7.66 -2.25 13.72
N LYS A 43 8.78 -2.37 13.05
CA LYS A 43 9.43 -3.66 12.79
C LYS A 43 10.82 -3.69 13.37
N LEU A 44 11.19 -4.85 13.86
CA LEU A 44 12.55 -5.20 14.22
C LEU A 44 13.04 -6.27 13.26
N PHE A 45 14.04 -5.95 12.50
CA PHE A 45 14.61 -6.85 11.50
C PHE A 45 15.88 -7.52 12.02
N ASN A 46 16.00 -8.82 11.83
CA ASN A 46 17.29 -9.49 11.99
C ASN A 46 18.24 -9.01 10.88
N LYS A 47 19.46 -8.65 11.25
CA LYS A 47 20.48 -8.17 10.31
C LYS A 47 20.77 -9.19 9.18
N LYS A 48 20.72 -10.48 9.48
CA LYS A 48 20.92 -11.53 8.47
C LYS A 48 19.77 -11.57 7.45
N THR A 49 18.54 -11.28 7.89
CA THR A 49 17.36 -11.20 7.01
C THR A 49 17.43 -9.97 6.09
N ILE A 50 17.92 -8.83 6.60
CA ILE A 50 18.13 -7.65 5.75
C ILE A 50 19.16 -7.94 4.67
N ASN A 51 20.26 -8.63 5.02
CA ASN A 51 21.33 -8.97 4.09
C ASN A 51 21.78 -7.74 3.25
N ASN A 52 21.65 -7.84 1.93
CA ASN A 52 22.00 -6.77 0.97
C ASN A 52 20.80 -5.93 0.52
N VAL A 53 19.59 -6.18 1.05
CA VAL A 53 18.41 -5.37 0.74
C VAL A 53 18.62 -3.94 1.23
N ARG A 54 18.32 -2.96 0.39
CA ARG A 54 18.44 -1.54 0.69
C ARG A 54 17.22 -0.80 0.16
N PHE A 55 16.89 0.32 0.80
CA PHE A 55 15.85 1.21 0.28
C PHE A 55 16.19 1.71 -1.12
N ASN A 56 15.22 1.64 -2.02
CA ASN A 56 15.38 2.16 -3.37
C ASN A 56 15.32 3.70 -3.33
N GLN A 57 16.47 4.35 -3.45
CA GLN A 57 16.62 5.81 -3.39
C GLN A 57 15.93 6.54 -4.56
N LYS A 58 15.52 5.83 -5.62
CA LYS A 58 14.82 6.41 -6.77
C LYS A 58 13.31 6.48 -6.54
N LEU A 59 12.80 5.87 -5.47
CA LEU A 59 11.40 5.94 -5.06
C LEU A 59 11.22 7.02 -4.00
N GLN A 60 10.24 7.87 -4.19
CA GLN A 60 9.84 8.92 -3.22
C GLN A 60 8.60 8.51 -2.41
N VAL A 61 7.92 7.47 -2.86
CA VAL A 61 6.80 6.80 -2.20
C VAL A 61 6.88 5.31 -2.49
N GLY A 62 6.36 4.48 -1.59
CA GLY A 62 6.35 3.02 -1.76
C GLY A 62 7.70 2.34 -1.59
N GLU A 63 8.75 3.06 -1.18
CA GLU A 63 10.08 2.51 -0.87
C GLU A 63 10.01 1.53 0.29
N ASP A 64 9.17 1.80 1.28
CA ASP A 64 8.90 0.92 2.42
C ASP A 64 8.26 -0.41 1.97
N ALA A 65 7.30 -0.33 1.06
CA ALA A 65 6.61 -1.51 0.53
C ALA A 65 7.61 -2.40 -0.23
N LEU A 66 8.36 -1.81 -1.18
CA LEU A 66 9.37 -2.54 -1.94
C LEU A 66 10.43 -3.18 -1.02
N PHE A 67 10.92 -2.45 -0.02
CA PHE A 67 11.89 -2.99 0.95
C PHE A 67 11.33 -4.20 1.69
N ASN A 68 10.06 -4.17 2.12
CA ASN A 68 9.41 -5.31 2.75
C ASN A 68 9.20 -6.49 1.78
N GLU A 69 8.88 -6.20 0.53
CA GLU A 69 8.75 -7.22 -0.52
C GLU A 69 10.08 -7.92 -0.78
N GLU A 70 11.17 -7.16 -0.95
CA GLU A 70 12.51 -7.72 -1.16
C GLU A 70 12.99 -8.54 0.05
N ILE A 71 12.74 -8.05 1.27
CA ILE A 71 13.07 -8.80 2.49
C ILE A 71 12.30 -10.11 2.58
N SER A 72 11.08 -10.19 2.06
CA SER A 72 10.28 -11.41 2.13
C SER A 72 11.01 -12.63 1.58
N LEU A 73 11.87 -12.46 0.57
CA LEU A 73 12.69 -13.54 0.00
C LEU A 73 13.68 -14.17 1.01
N ASN A 74 14.06 -13.42 2.03
CA ASN A 74 15.04 -13.85 3.04
C ASN A 74 14.35 -14.26 4.36
N ILE A 75 13.03 -14.14 4.46
CA ILE A 75 12.30 -14.49 5.69
C ILE A 75 12.03 -15.97 5.72
N THR A 76 12.47 -16.63 6.79
CA THR A 76 12.01 -17.97 7.14
C THR A 76 10.83 -17.92 8.11
N LYS A 77 10.83 -16.92 8.99
CA LYS A 77 9.82 -16.73 10.03
C LYS A 77 9.71 -15.26 10.40
N ALA A 78 8.50 -14.72 10.46
CA ALA A 78 8.20 -13.43 11.04
C ALA A 78 7.20 -13.60 12.19
N ILE A 79 7.35 -12.81 13.25
CA ILE A 79 6.46 -12.86 14.43
C ILE A 79 5.78 -11.51 14.57
N TYR A 80 4.47 -11.53 14.61
CA TYR A 80 3.66 -10.39 15.01
C TYR A 80 3.43 -10.44 16.52
N ILE A 81 3.80 -9.36 17.20
CA ILE A 81 3.56 -9.18 18.63
C ILE A 81 2.37 -8.24 18.80
N GLY A 82 1.29 -8.71 19.42
CA GLY A 82 0.06 -7.93 19.65
C GLY A 82 0.21 -6.82 20.68
N LYS A 83 1.35 -6.11 20.71
CA LYS A 83 1.66 -5.05 21.68
C LYS A 83 1.85 -3.70 21.00
N GLN A 84 1.40 -2.64 21.65
CA GLN A 84 1.57 -1.26 21.19
C GLN A 84 2.95 -0.73 21.60
N LEU A 85 3.97 -0.98 20.77
CA LEU A 85 5.35 -0.61 21.06
C LEU A 85 5.85 0.61 20.29
N TYR A 86 5.02 1.18 19.41
CA TYR A 86 5.41 2.30 18.57
C TYR A 86 4.38 3.43 18.64
N ASN A 87 4.83 4.67 18.87
CA ASN A 87 4.01 5.86 18.86
C ASN A 87 4.17 6.62 17.56
N TYR A 88 3.14 6.63 16.73
CA TYR A 88 3.12 7.41 15.51
C TYR A 88 2.70 8.84 15.80
N ARG A 89 3.62 9.79 15.67
CA ARG A 89 3.32 11.22 15.86
C ARG A 89 2.58 11.75 14.65
N VAL A 90 1.41 12.29 14.87
CA VAL A 90 0.69 13.03 13.83
C VAL A 90 1.34 14.40 13.64
N ASN A 91 1.79 14.67 12.42
CA ASN A 91 2.41 15.93 12.04
C ASN A 91 1.63 16.54 10.87
N GLU A 92 1.06 17.73 11.07
CA GLU A 92 0.32 18.44 10.01
C GLU A 92 1.20 18.84 8.83
N LYS A 93 2.51 19.01 9.06
CA LYS A 93 3.51 19.32 8.02
C LYS A 93 4.03 18.06 7.30
N SER A 94 3.44 16.89 7.56
CA SER A 94 3.86 15.63 6.93
C SER A 94 3.71 15.70 5.40
N VAL A 95 4.74 15.20 4.71
CA VAL A 95 4.77 15.11 3.23
C VAL A 95 3.54 14.39 2.67
N VAL A 96 3.02 13.38 3.40
CA VAL A 96 1.84 12.59 2.97
C VAL A 96 0.54 13.40 2.99
N ARG A 97 0.50 14.58 3.61
CA ARG A 97 -0.71 15.40 3.75
C ARG A 97 -0.73 16.63 2.88
N LYS A 98 0.41 16.98 2.29
CA LYS A 98 0.48 18.11 1.36
C LYS A 98 0.07 17.64 -0.01
N PHE A 99 -0.70 18.49 -0.71
CA PHE A 99 -0.93 18.27 -2.13
C PHE A 99 0.39 18.25 -2.88
N ASP A 100 0.55 17.25 -3.74
CA ASP A 100 1.73 17.05 -4.57
C ASP A 100 1.27 16.86 -6.02
N ALA A 101 1.61 17.79 -6.90
CA ALA A 101 1.27 17.71 -8.31
C ALA A 101 1.84 16.47 -9.02
N ASN A 102 2.94 15.92 -8.50
CA ASN A 102 3.59 14.72 -9.03
C ASN A 102 3.13 13.42 -8.33
N TYR A 103 2.06 13.49 -7.53
CA TYR A 103 1.60 12.36 -6.72
C TYR A 103 1.33 11.11 -7.56
N VAL A 104 0.65 11.28 -8.70
CA VAL A 104 0.30 10.19 -9.62
C VAL A 104 1.55 9.52 -10.18
N ASP A 105 2.50 10.30 -10.69
CA ASP A 105 3.73 9.77 -11.31
C ASP A 105 4.61 9.04 -10.29
N LYS A 106 4.68 9.54 -9.06
CA LYS A 106 5.41 8.88 -7.96
C LYS A 106 4.81 7.52 -7.63
N TYR A 107 3.50 7.45 -7.49
CA TYR A 107 2.82 6.17 -7.21
C TYR A 107 2.86 5.22 -8.40
N LEU A 108 2.71 5.72 -9.63
CA LEU A 108 2.85 4.90 -10.84
C LEU A 108 4.23 4.24 -10.88
N LYS A 109 5.29 5.02 -10.67
CA LYS A 109 6.66 4.50 -10.62
C LYS A 109 6.83 3.43 -9.55
N ALA A 110 6.32 3.65 -8.34
CA ALA A 110 6.38 2.67 -7.26
C ALA A 110 5.65 1.38 -7.64
N ILE A 111 4.43 1.50 -8.16
CA ILE A 111 3.61 0.36 -8.59
C ILE A 111 4.29 -0.43 -9.71
N GLN A 112 4.94 0.23 -10.67
CA GLN A 112 5.70 -0.44 -11.74
C GLN A 112 6.88 -1.23 -11.20
N VAL A 113 7.64 -0.65 -10.26
CA VAL A 113 8.78 -1.35 -9.62
C VAL A 113 8.30 -2.55 -8.80
N ASN A 114 7.24 -2.39 -8.01
CA ASN A 114 6.64 -3.48 -7.25
C ASN A 114 6.07 -4.57 -8.18
N LYS A 115 5.45 -4.18 -9.30
CA LYS A 115 5.01 -5.14 -10.32
C LYS A 115 6.16 -5.99 -10.84
N MET A 116 7.25 -5.35 -11.20
CA MET A 116 8.44 -6.08 -11.70
C MET A 116 8.93 -7.09 -10.67
N PHE A 117 9.05 -6.68 -9.40
CA PHE A 117 9.46 -7.57 -8.32
C PHE A 117 8.50 -8.76 -8.15
N VAL A 118 7.20 -8.49 -8.04
CA VAL A 118 6.19 -9.54 -7.82
C VAL A 118 6.13 -10.50 -9.01
N MET A 119 6.13 -10.00 -10.24
CA MET A 119 6.05 -10.86 -11.42
C MET A 119 7.33 -11.67 -11.65
N GLN A 120 8.49 -11.13 -11.32
CA GLN A 120 9.77 -11.83 -11.44
C GLN A 120 9.92 -12.96 -10.42
N ASN A 121 9.50 -12.74 -9.17
CA ASN A 121 9.76 -13.68 -8.07
C ASN A 121 8.56 -14.59 -7.77
N TYR A 122 7.33 -14.17 -8.13
CA TYR A 122 6.08 -14.83 -7.75
C TYR A 122 5.07 -14.86 -8.91
N GLY A 123 5.54 -14.84 -10.15
CA GLY A 123 4.69 -14.77 -11.35
C GLY A 123 3.71 -15.93 -11.50
N GLU A 124 4.04 -17.10 -10.97
CA GLU A 124 3.16 -18.27 -10.97
C GLU A 124 2.21 -18.32 -9.76
N GLU A 125 2.47 -17.54 -8.72
CA GLU A 125 1.72 -17.55 -7.45
C GLU A 125 0.45 -16.70 -7.55
N GLN A 126 -0.68 -17.31 -7.90
CA GLN A 126 -1.95 -16.60 -8.11
C GLN A 126 -2.41 -15.82 -6.86
N ASN A 127 -2.15 -16.37 -5.66
CA ASN A 127 -2.52 -15.72 -4.43
C ASN A 127 -1.73 -14.41 -4.21
N ILE A 128 -0.44 -14.39 -4.50
CA ILE A 128 0.39 -13.19 -4.41
C ILE A 128 -0.02 -12.18 -5.48
N LYS A 129 -0.23 -12.61 -6.72
CA LYS A 129 -0.69 -11.71 -7.81
C LYS A 129 -2.00 -11.02 -7.49
N ILE A 130 -2.99 -11.73 -6.95
CA ILE A 130 -4.27 -11.11 -6.61
C ILE A 130 -4.11 -10.09 -5.47
N ASN A 131 -3.24 -10.35 -4.49
CA ASN A 131 -2.95 -9.39 -3.42
C ASN A 131 -2.20 -8.16 -3.96
N TYR A 132 -1.29 -8.33 -4.92
CA TYR A 132 -0.68 -7.20 -5.64
C TYR A 132 -1.73 -6.35 -6.38
N TYR A 133 -2.66 -6.95 -7.09
CA TYR A 133 -3.73 -6.19 -7.76
C TYR A 133 -4.67 -5.50 -6.76
N ASN A 134 -4.92 -6.09 -5.61
CA ASN A 134 -5.65 -5.43 -4.52
C ASN A 134 -4.89 -4.22 -3.97
N TYR A 135 -3.56 -4.33 -3.84
CA TYR A 135 -2.67 -3.23 -3.46
C TYR A 135 -2.77 -2.08 -4.46
N VAL A 136 -2.67 -2.36 -5.76
CA VAL A 136 -2.82 -1.34 -6.82
C VAL A 136 -4.20 -0.67 -6.76
N ALA A 137 -5.28 -1.44 -6.70
CA ALA A 137 -6.64 -0.92 -6.64
C ALA A 137 -6.86 -0.02 -5.41
N TYR A 138 -6.27 -0.36 -4.26
CA TYR A 138 -6.31 0.48 -3.08
C TYR A 138 -5.57 1.81 -3.28
N HIS A 139 -4.42 1.79 -3.97
CA HIS A 139 -3.66 3.01 -4.26
C HIS A 139 -4.39 3.93 -5.22
N VAL A 140 -5.16 3.39 -6.17
CA VAL A 140 -6.05 4.22 -7.01
C VAL A 140 -7.08 4.98 -6.16
N LEU A 141 -7.64 4.37 -5.12
CA LEU A 141 -8.52 5.08 -4.18
C LEU A 141 -7.80 6.20 -3.43
N LEU A 142 -6.56 5.95 -3.00
CA LEU A 142 -5.76 6.99 -2.33
C LEU A 142 -5.45 8.15 -3.28
N ILE A 143 -5.13 7.85 -4.54
CA ILE A 143 -4.90 8.86 -5.59
C ILE A 143 -6.20 9.66 -5.84
N ALA A 144 -7.33 8.98 -5.94
CA ALA A 144 -8.63 9.65 -6.14
C ALA A 144 -8.93 10.64 -5.01
N VAL A 145 -8.66 10.27 -3.75
CA VAL A 145 -8.90 11.13 -2.58
C VAL A 145 -7.83 12.21 -2.43
N ASN A 146 -6.56 11.85 -2.52
CA ASN A 146 -5.44 12.74 -2.15
C ASN A 146 -4.96 13.63 -3.31
N TYR A 147 -5.30 13.28 -4.55
CA TYR A 147 -4.91 14.05 -5.73
C TYR A 147 -6.12 14.57 -6.50
N CYS A 148 -6.99 13.69 -6.99
CA CYS A 148 -8.09 14.11 -7.86
C CYS A 148 -9.09 15.02 -7.14
N ASN A 149 -9.33 14.80 -5.85
CA ASN A 149 -10.28 15.60 -5.06
C ASN A 149 -9.75 16.98 -4.63
N HIS A 150 -8.51 17.32 -4.99
CA HIS A 150 -7.91 18.63 -4.72
C HIS A 150 -8.00 19.61 -5.90
N ALA A 151 -8.62 19.23 -7.01
CA ALA A 151 -8.83 20.16 -8.11
C ALA A 151 -9.87 21.26 -7.72
N GLU A 152 -9.76 22.41 -8.35
CA GLU A 152 -10.53 23.61 -8.00
C GLU A 152 -12.03 23.50 -8.24
N ASN A 153 -12.45 22.52 -9.06
CA ASN A 153 -13.86 22.26 -9.34
C ASN A 153 -14.13 20.80 -9.69
N ILE A 154 -15.41 20.40 -9.66
CA ILE A 154 -15.86 19.02 -9.87
C ILE A 154 -15.49 18.50 -11.28
N GLU A 155 -15.51 19.35 -12.31
CA GLU A 155 -15.18 18.93 -13.67
C GLU A 155 -13.70 18.56 -13.79
N LYS A 156 -12.80 19.40 -13.26
CA LYS A 156 -11.35 19.11 -13.20
C LYS A 156 -11.07 17.86 -12.37
N ASN A 157 -11.81 17.63 -11.27
CA ASN A 157 -11.70 16.41 -10.47
C ASN A 157 -12.05 15.18 -11.30
N ASN A 158 -13.15 15.21 -12.04
CA ASN A 158 -13.60 14.10 -12.87
C ASN A 158 -12.60 13.80 -14.01
N ASP A 159 -12.06 14.82 -14.64
CA ASP A 159 -11.08 14.65 -15.72
C ASP A 159 -9.74 14.10 -15.18
N SER A 160 -9.31 14.57 -14.02
CA SER A 160 -8.13 14.02 -13.34
C SER A 160 -8.34 12.55 -12.99
N LEU A 161 -9.52 12.18 -12.46
CA LEU A 161 -9.84 10.80 -12.15
C LEU A 161 -9.89 9.93 -13.41
N LYS A 162 -10.51 10.40 -14.49
CA LYS A 162 -10.52 9.67 -15.77
C LYS A 162 -9.11 9.43 -16.30
N LYS A 163 -8.23 10.45 -16.25
CA LYS A 163 -6.82 10.29 -16.67
C LYS A 163 -6.11 9.23 -15.85
N VAL A 164 -6.24 9.27 -14.53
CA VAL A 164 -5.65 8.27 -13.63
C VAL A 164 -6.15 6.85 -13.94
N CYS A 165 -7.47 6.70 -14.10
CA CYS A 165 -8.07 5.39 -14.35
C CYS A 165 -7.73 4.81 -15.74
N ASN A 166 -7.29 5.64 -16.68
CA ASN A 166 -6.83 5.20 -18.00
C ASN A 166 -5.35 4.83 -18.04
N ILE A 167 -4.58 5.02 -16.98
CA ILE A 167 -3.22 4.49 -16.88
C ILE A 167 -3.29 2.97 -16.79
N GLU A 168 -2.57 2.27 -17.67
CA GLU A 168 -2.73 0.83 -17.86
C GLU A 168 -2.47 0.03 -16.57
N GLU A 169 -1.48 0.39 -15.79
CA GLU A 169 -1.17 -0.27 -14.51
C GLU A 169 -2.33 -0.17 -13.51
N PHE A 170 -2.95 1.00 -13.43
CA PHE A 170 -4.08 1.22 -12.52
C PHE A 170 -5.33 0.51 -13.02
N LYS A 171 -5.58 0.58 -14.31
CA LYS A 171 -6.68 -0.12 -14.99
C LYS A 171 -6.57 -1.63 -14.82
N GLU A 172 -5.38 -2.19 -15.02
CA GLU A 172 -5.10 -3.60 -14.80
C GLU A 172 -5.36 -3.99 -13.34
N GLY A 173 -4.85 -3.20 -12.39
CA GLY A 173 -5.05 -3.41 -10.96
C GLY A 173 -6.53 -3.45 -10.58
N ILE A 174 -7.32 -2.48 -11.02
CA ILE A 174 -8.76 -2.44 -10.75
C ILE A 174 -9.48 -3.63 -11.39
N ARG A 175 -9.12 -3.98 -12.62
CA ARG A 175 -9.79 -5.09 -13.36
C ARG A 175 -9.52 -6.45 -12.73
N LYS A 176 -8.28 -6.70 -12.30
CA LYS A 176 -7.83 -8.00 -11.78
C LYS A 176 -7.98 -8.15 -10.26
N SER A 177 -8.24 -7.06 -9.54
CA SER A 177 -8.50 -7.09 -8.10
C SER A 177 -9.81 -7.85 -7.80
N ASN A 178 -9.81 -8.60 -6.70
CA ASN A 178 -11.02 -9.22 -6.13
C ASN A 178 -11.63 -8.37 -5.00
N TYR A 179 -11.05 -7.20 -4.71
CA TYR A 179 -11.49 -6.26 -3.67
C TYR A 179 -11.60 -6.89 -2.26
N LYS A 180 -10.86 -7.96 -2.02
CA LYS A 180 -10.78 -8.56 -0.68
C LYS A 180 -10.19 -7.56 0.31
N ASN A 181 -10.69 -7.58 1.54
CA ASN A 181 -10.20 -6.72 2.63
C ASN A 181 -10.43 -5.20 2.43
N ILE A 182 -11.34 -4.81 1.55
CA ILE A 182 -11.73 -3.41 1.32
C ILE A 182 -13.14 -3.19 1.89
N SER A 183 -13.40 -2.04 2.55
CA SER A 183 -14.72 -1.71 3.07
C SER A 183 -15.77 -1.63 1.96
N LEU A 184 -17.05 -1.83 2.30
CA LEU A 184 -18.14 -1.82 1.32
C LEU A 184 -18.18 -0.51 0.52
N THR A 185 -18.03 0.64 1.18
CA THR A 185 -18.00 1.95 0.53
C THR A 185 -16.90 2.02 -0.53
N ARG A 186 -15.68 1.57 -0.19
CA ARG A 186 -14.55 1.55 -1.12
C ARG A 186 -14.77 0.57 -2.28
N LYS A 187 -15.44 -0.57 -2.03
CA LYS A 187 -15.81 -1.52 -3.10
C LYS A 187 -16.78 -0.88 -4.09
N ILE A 188 -17.78 -0.16 -3.60
CA ILE A 188 -18.73 0.56 -4.45
C ILE A 188 -18.00 1.61 -5.30
N THR A 189 -17.09 2.37 -4.70
CA THR A 189 -16.28 3.36 -5.43
C THR A 189 -15.44 2.72 -6.53
N LEU A 190 -14.72 1.64 -6.24
CA LEU A 190 -13.93 0.90 -7.24
C LEU A 190 -14.81 0.29 -8.33
N PHE A 191 -15.96 -0.24 -7.98
CA PHE A 191 -16.92 -0.74 -8.95
C PHE A 191 -17.41 0.36 -9.90
N THR A 192 -17.74 1.53 -9.35
CA THR A 192 -18.16 2.69 -10.14
C THR A 192 -17.04 3.17 -11.07
N ILE A 193 -15.80 3.21 -10.59
CA ILE A 193 -14.63 3.55 -11.39
C ILE A 193 -14.46 2.53 -12.53
N LYS A 194 -14.53 1.24 -12.22
CA LYS A 194 -14.37 0.15 -13.19
C LYS A 194 -15.38 0.22 -14.35
N HIS A 195 -16.60 0.64 -14.06
CA HIS A 195 -17.65 0.74 -15.10
C HIS A 195 -17.66 2.07 -15.86
N LYS A 196 -16.87 3.04 -15.43
CA LYS A 196 -16.70 4.33 -16.13
C LYS A 196 -15.40 4.41 -16.94
N MET A 197 -14.55 3.39 -16.84
CA MET A 197 -13.36 3.20 -17.68
C MET A 197 -13.73 2.49 -18.98
#